data_b04b345ca12e30b262da7834b801a116
#
_entry.id   b04b345ca12e30b262da7834b801a116
#
_cell.length_a   1.000
_cell.length_b   1.000
_cell.length_c   1.000
_cell.angle_alpha   90.00
_cell.angle_beta   90.00
_cell.angle_gamma   90.00
#
_symmetry.space_group_name_H-M   'P 1'
#
loop_
_entity.id
_entity.type
_entity.pdbx_description
1 polymer ?
#
loop_
_entity_poly.entity_id
_entity_poly.type
_entity_poly.pdbx_seq_one_letter_code
_entity_poly.pdbx_strand_id
1 'polypeptide(L)'
;MSESQTLVVKLGTSVLTGGSRRLNRAHIVELVRQCAQLHAMGHRIVIVTSGAIAAGREHLGYPELPATIASKQLLAAVGQSRLIQLWEQLFSIYGIHVGQMLLTRADMEDRERFLNARDTLRALLDNSIVPVINENDAVATAEIKVGDNDNLSALAAILAGADKLLLLTDQPGLFTADPRSNPQAELIKDVYGIDDALRAIAGDSVSGLGTGGMGTKXAAGNRPDVIGHAMAGLPVGTCFHAQESPLENRKRWIFGAPPAGEITVDAGATQAILERGSSLLPKGIKIVSGNFSRGEVIRIRNSEGRDIAHGVSRYNSDALRLIAGQHSQQIDAILGYEYGPVAVHRDDMIIR
;
A
#
# COMPACT_ATOMS: atom_id res chain seq x y z
N MET A 1 24.76 10.21 -6.13
CA MET A 1 23.29 10.24 -6.31
C MET A 1 22.67 9.43 -5.17
N SER A 2 21.69 9.97 -4.46
CA SER A 2 20.98 9.21 -3.43
C SER A 2 20.24 8.05 -4.09
N GLU A 3 20.17 6.94 -3.38
CA GLU A 3 19.43 5.76 -3.84
C GLU A 3 17.94 6.11 -4.02
N SER A 4 17.33 5.63 -5.10
CA SER A 4 15.89 5.81 -5.34
C SER A 4 15.09 5.18 -4.19
N GLN A 5 14.16 5.94 -3.63
CA GLN A 5 13.30 5.49 -2.54
C GLN A 5 11.84 5.65 -2.91
N THR A 6 10.99 4.81 -2.33
CA THR A 6 9.53 4.88 -2.49
C THR A 6 8.92 5.50 -1.25
N LEU A 7 8.21 6.61 -1.44
CA LEU A 7 7.53 7.37 -0.39
C LEU A 7 6.02 7.30 -0.59
N VAL A 8 5.30 6.88 0.44
CA VAL A 8 3.83 6.98 0.47
C VAL A 8 3.47 8.22 1.29
N VAL A 9 2.67 9.10 0.71
CA VAL A 9 2.18 10.31 1.36
C VAL A 9 0.67 10.20 1.55
N LYS A 10 0.22 10.17 2.79
CA LYS A 10 -1.21 10.13 3.12
C LYS A 10 -1.67 11.54 3.51
N LEU A 11 -2.77 11.98 2.90
CA LEU A 11 -3.34 13.30 3.13
C LEU A 11 -4.78 13.15 3.64
N GLY A 12 -5.00 13.55 4.88
CA GLY A 12 -6.33 13.56 5.49
C GLY A 12 -7.19 14.70 4.96
N THR A 13 -8.50 14.60 5.16
CA THR A 13 -9.46 15.61 4.69
C THR A 13 -9.13 17.00 5.25
N SER A 14 -8.74 17.08 6.53
CA SER A 14 -8.39 18.36 7.17
C SER A 14 -7.20 19.05 6.47
N VAL A 15 -6.22 18.27 6.01
CA VAL A 15 -5.07 18.80 5.24
C VAL A 15 -5.55 19.32 3.89
N LEU A 16 -6.38 18.54 3.20
CA LEU A 16 -6.86 18.89 1.85
C LEU A 16 -7.79 20.09 1.86
N THR A 17 -8.54 20.32 2.95
CA THR A 17 -9.47 21.45 3.06
C THR A 17 -8.86 22.65 3.79
N GLY A 18 -7.74 22.44 4.50
CA GLY A 18 -7.19 23.46 5.39
C GLY A 18 -8.15 23.84 6.51
N GLY A 19 -9.00 22.90 6.92
CA GLY A 19 -10.03 23.13 7.95
C GLY A 19 -11.27 23.85 7.44
N SER A 20 -11.37 24.13 6.13
CA SER A 20 -12.53 24.79 5.54
C SER A 20 -13.55 23.78 5.00
N ARG A 21 -14.64 24.28 4.42
CA ARG A 21 -15.69 23.43 3.83
C ARG A 21 -15.34 22.95 2.42
N ARG A 22 -14.30 23.51 1.79
CA ARG A 22 -13.93 23.19 0.40
C ARG A 22 -12.46 22.80 0.31
N LEU A 23 -12.09 22.17 -0.79
CA LEU A 23 -10.70 21.79 -1.03
C LEU A 23 -9.84 23.05 -1.18
N ASN A 24 -8.72 23.08 -0.47
CA ASN A 24 -7.75 24.19 -0.52
C ASN A 24 -6.74 23.92 -1.63
N ARG A 25 -7.10 24.31 -2.83
CA ARG A 25 -6.31 24.01 -4.04
C ARG A 25 -4.91 24.64 -3.99
N ALA A 26 -4.78 25.83 -3.38
CA ALA A 26 -3.48 26.49 -3.22
C ALA A 26 -2.54 25.66 -2.35
N HIS A 27 -3.07 25.05 -1.27
CA HIS A 27 -2.28 24.19 -0.41
C HIS A 27 -1.96 22.85 -1.11
N ILE A 28 -2.94 22.27 -1.80
CA ILE A 28 -2.75 20.98 -2.48
C ILE A 28 -1.68 21.11 -3.59
N VAL A 29 -1.67 22.22 -4.36
CA VAL A 29 -0.65 22.42 -5.39
C VAL A 29 0.75 22.52 -4.79
N GLU A 30 0.87 23.12 -3.60
CA GLU A 30 2.16 23.20 -2.91
C GLU A 30 2.66 21.79 -2.49
N LEU A 31 1.75 20.93 -2.00
CA LEU A 31 2.11 19.55 -1.67
C LEU A 31 2.50 18.77 -2.93
N VAL A 32 1.77 18.97 -4.02
CA VAL A 32 2.11 18.35 -5.32
C VAL A 32 3.48 18.83 -5.80
N ARG A 33 3.79 20.13 -5.63
CA ARG A 33 5.13 20.66 -6.00
C ARG A 33 6.24 19.90 -5.29
N GLN A 34 6.07 19.65 -3.99
CA GLN A 34 7.06 18.90 -3.21
C GLN A 34 7.20 17.45 -3.72
N CYS A 35 6.07 16.81 -3.99
CA CYS A 35 6.07 15.44 -4.55
C CYS A 35 6.75 15.41 -5.93
N ALA A 36 6.44 16.39 -6.79
CA ALA A 36 7.01 16.49 -8.14
C ALA A 36 8.53 16.70 -8.08
N GLN A 37 9.01 17.47 -7.12
CA GLN A 37 10.44 17.69 -6.92
C GLN A 37 11.15 16.37 -6.58
N LEU A 38 10.59 15.57 -5.68
CA LEU A 38 11.15 14.26 -5.32
C LEU A 38 11.07 13.29 -6.50
N HIS A 39 9.98 13.32 -7.25
CA HIS A 39 9.79 12.48 -8.44
C HIS A 39 10.88 12.80 -9.49
N ALA A 40 11.16 14.10 -9.71
CA ALA A 40 12.21 14.54 -10.63
C ALA A 40 13.60 14.10 -10.17
N MET A 41 13.80 13.85 -8.86
CA MET A 41 15.05 13.33 -8.32
C MET A 41 15.16 11.80 -8.45
N GLY A 42 14.14 11.14 -9.01
CA GLY A 42 14.13 9.70 -9.23
C GLY A 42 13.46 8.89 -8.11
N HIS A 43 12.84 9.55 -7.15
CA HIS A 43 12.07 8.85 -6.11
C HIS A 43 10.69 8.46 -6.64
N ARG A 44 10.11 7.42 -6.07
CA ARG A 44 8.75 6.94 -6.41
C ARG A 44 7.77 7.47 -5.36
N ILE A 45 6.68 8.08 -5.83
CA ILE A 45 5.68 8.71 -4.95
C ILE A 45 4.34 7.98 -5.10
N VAL A 46 3.72 7.66 -3.97
CA VAL A 46 2.35 7.13 -3.90
C VAL A 46 1.54 8.09 -3.03
N ILE A 47 0.40 8.50 -3.53
CA ILE A 47 -0.54 9.36 -2.78
C ILE A 47 -1.67 8.49 -2.23
N VAL A 48 -1.94 8.60 -0.92
CA VAL A 48 -3.15 8.03 -0.33
C VAL A 48 -4.00 9.21 0.12
N THR A 49 -5.08 9.44 -0.59
CA THR A 49 -5.90 10.64 -0.42
C THR A 49 -7.18 10.34 0.35
N SER A 50 -7.65 11.31 1.10
CA SER A 50 -9.04 11.43 1.57
C SER A 50 -9.72 12.52 0.73
N GLY A 51 -10.87 13.01 1.18
CA GLY A 51 -11.48 14.22 0.66
C GLY A 51 -12.56 14.01 -0.38
N ALA A 52 -12.92 12.77 -0.74
CA ALA A 52 -13.97 12.53 -1.75
C ALA A 52 -15.32 13.09 -1.30
N ILE A 53 -15.70 12.89 -0.04
CA ILE A 53 -16.97 13.43 0.50
C ILE A 53 -16.95 14.97 0.48
N ALA A 54 -15.83 15.57 0.89
CA ALA A 54 -15.70 17.03 0.87
C ALA A 54 -15.80 17.59 -0.56
N ALA A 55 -15.14 16.93 -1.50
CA ALA A 55 -15.21 17.32 -2.92
C ALA A 55 -16.64 17.19 -3.47
N GLY A 56 -17.36 16.14 -3.07
CA GLY A 56 -18.75 15.93 -3.47
C GLY A 56 -19.67 17.00 -2.92
N ARG A 57 -19.52 17.33 -1.63
CA ARG A 57 -20.29 18.42 -1.00
C ARG A 57 -20.05 19.75 -1.71
N GLU A 58 -18.79 20.07 -1.96
CA GLU A 58 -18.43 21.30 -2.67
C GLU A 58 -19.05 21.34 -4.07
N HIS A 59 -18.92 20.25 -4.83
CA HIS A 59 -19.41 20.18 -6.21
C HIS A 59 -20.93 20.32 -6.29
N LEU A 60 -21.66 19.74 -5.33
CA LEU A 60 -23.13 19.79 -5.29
C LEU A 60 -23.69 21.03 -4.59
N GLY A 61 -22.83 21.98 -4.20
CA GLY A 61 -23.27 23.21 -3.55
C GLY A 61 -23.75 23.02 -2.11
N TYR A 62 -23.16 22.06 -1.40
CA TYR A 62 -23.47 21.78 0.01
C TYR A 62 -24.93 21.38 0.25
N PRO A 63 -25.43 20.33 -0.39
CA PRO A 63 -26.83 19.95 -0.28
C PRO A 63 -27.20 19.49 1.14
N GLU A 64 -28.44 19.71 1.50
CA GLU A 64 -29.02 19.17 2.74
C GLU A 64 -29.43 17.72 2.45
N LEU A 65 -28.71 16.79 3.03
CA LEU A 65 -28.94 15.35 2.86
C LEU A 65 -29.20 14.68 4.20
N PRO A 66 -30.01 13.63 4.24
CA PRO A 66 -30.17 12.86 5.46
C PRO A 66 -28.82 12.34 5.97
N ALA A 67 -28.69 12.19 7.30
CA ALA A 67 -27.45 11.68 7.92
C ALA A 67 -27.40 10.15 7.80
N THR A 68 -27.32 9.64 6.58
CA THR A 68 -27.29 8.20 6.28
C THR A 68 -26.00 7.80 5.61
N ILE A 69 -25.71 6.51 5.63
CA ILE A 69 -24.56 5.94 4.92
C ILE A 69 -24.70 6.21 3.42
N ALA A 70 -25.91 6.01 2.87
CA ALA A 70 -26.17 6.23 1.43
C ALA A 70 -25.87 7.68 1.03
N SER A 71 -26.15 8.65 1.90
CA SER A 71 -25.81 10.05 1.64
C SER A 71 -24.30 10.27 1.57
N LYS A 72 -23.56 9.64 2.48
CA LYS A 72 -22.10 9.70 2.45
C LYS A 72 -21.54 9.03 1.19
N GLN A 73 -22.08 7.88 0.83
CA GLN A 73 -21.68 7.14 -0.39
C GLN A 73 -21.98 7.94 -1.66
N LEU A 74 -23.14 8.61 -1.70
CA LEU A 74 -23.50 9.51 -2.80
C LEU A 74 -22.47 10.63 -2.94
N LEU A 75 -22.14 11.29 -1.83
CA LEU A 75 -21.17 12.39 -1.83
C LEU A 75 -19.78 11.89 -2.24
N ALA A 76 -19.38 10.73 -1.76
CA ALA A 76 -18.10 10.14 -2.12
C ALA A 76 -18.05 9.76 -3.62
N ALA A 77 -19.12 9.19 -4.15
CA ALA A 77 -19.20 8.81 -5.55
C ALA A 77 -19.09 10.01 -6.49
N VAL A 78 -19.82 11.10 -6.16
CA VAL A 78 -19.74 12.36 -6.92
C VAL A 78 -18.36 13.00 -6.75
N GLY A 79 -17.87 13.01 -5.51
CA GLY A 79 -16.63 13.71 -5.16
C GLY A 79 -15.37 13.00 -5.64
N GLN A 80 -15.38 11.67 -5.72
CA GLN A 80 -14.19 10.94 -6.15
C GLN A 80 -13.76 11.32 -7.57
N SER A 81 -14.71 11.49 -8.48
CA SER A 81 -14.39 11.90 -9.85
C SER A 81 -13.78 13.31 -9.89
N ARG A 82 -14.22 14.20 -9.02
CA ARG A 82 -13.66 15.57 -8.92
C ARG A 82 -12.28 15.55 -8.27
N LEU A 83 -12.12 14.72 -7.25
CA LEU A 83 -10.87 14.60 -6.52
C LEU A 83 -9.76 14.07 -7.42
N ILE A 84 -10.02 13.01 -8.19
CA ILE A 84 -8.98 12.47 -9.07
C ILE A 84 -8.64 13.43 -10.22
N GLN A 85 -9.64 14.16 -10.73
CA GLN A 85 -9.38 15.21 -11.74
C GLN A 85 -8.46 16.29 -11.16
N LEU A 86 -8.67 16.68 -9.91
CA LEU A 86 -7.83 17.69 -9.26
C LEU A 86 -6.38 17.18 -9.16
N TRP A 87 -6.19 15.95 -8.67
CA TRP A 87 -4.84 15.36 -8.59
C TRP A 87 -4.17 15.31 -9.96
N GLU A 88 -4.90 14.85 -10.98
CA GLU A 88 -4.39 14.78 -12.34
C GLU A 88 -3.98 16.16 -12.86
N GLN A 89 -4.84 17.16 -12.71
CA GLN A 89 -4.57 18.53 -13.16
C GLN A 89 -3.32 19.10 -12.49
N LEU A 90 -3.16 18.89 -11.19
CA LEU A 90 -2.05 19.46 -10.44
C LEU A 90 -0.72 18.77 -10.79
N PHE A 91 -0.70 17.45 -10.90
CA PHE A 91 0.49 16.72 -11.31
C PHE A 91 0.86 16.99 -12.77
N SER A 92 -0.14 17.25 -13.63
CA SER A 92 0.12 17.57 -15.05
C SER A 92 0.90 18.86 -15.22
N ILE A 93 0.85 19.78 -14.26
CA ILE A 93 1.68 21.01 -14.27
C ILE A 93 3.17 20.63 -14.38
N TYR A 94 3.55 19.49 -13.81
CA TYR A 94 4.94 19.00 -13.78
C TYR A 94 5.17 17.88 -14.79
N GLY A 95 4.22 17.64 -15.71
CA GLY A 95 4.34 16.58 -16.71
C GLY A 95 4.23 15.17 -16.14
N ILE A 96 3.65 15.01 -14.97
CA ILE A 96 3.53 13.73 -14.27
C ILE A 96 2.10 13.19 -14.43
N HIS A 97 2.00 11.92 -14.81
CA HIS A 97 0.72 11.22 -14.91
C HIS A 97 0.33 10.60 -13.57
N VAL A 98 -0.97 10.47 -13.32
CA VAL A 98 -1.49 9.78 -12.14
C VAL A 98 -2.35 8.59 -12.56
N GLY A 99 -2.44 7.57 -11.70
CA GLY A 99 -3.34 6.43 -11.88
C GLY A 99 -4.18 6.25 -10.63
N GLN A 100 -5.50 6.16 -10.78
CA GLN A 100 -6.41 5.98 -9.66
C GLN A 100 -6.51 4.52 -9.24
N MET A 101 -6.41 4.26 -7.94
CA MET A 101 -6.70 2.94 -7.36
C MET A 101 -7.71 3.11 -6.23
N LEU A 102 -8.85 2.45 -6.34
CA LEU A 102 -9.89 2.47 -5.30
C LEU A 102 -9.95 1.10 -4.65
N LEU A 103 -9.68 1.07 -3.35
CA LEU A 103 -9.54 -0.17 -2.60
C LEU A 103 -10.49 -0.19 -1.41
N THR A 104 -10.86 -1.40 -0.99
CA THR A 104 -11.59 -1.61 0.26
C THR A 104 -10.79 -2.54 1.16
N ARG A 105 -11.20 -2.63 2.42
CA ARG A 105 -10.61 -3.59 3.35
C ARG A 105 -10.73 -5.03 2.82
N ALA A 106 -11.86 -5.37 2.20
CA ALA A 106 -12.08 -6.70 1.62
C ALA A 106 -11.05 -7.02 0.54
N ASP A 107 -10.64 -6.03 -0.26
CA ASP A 107 -9.60 -6.22 -1.28
C ASP A 107 -8.25 -6.51 -0.65
N MET A 108 -8.00 -5.95 0.53
CA MET A 108 -6.72 -6.16 1.23
C MET A 108 -6.68 -7.50 1.98
N GLU A 109 -7.84 -8.01 2.40
CA GLU A 109 -7.95 -9.30 3.11
C GLU A 109 -7.96 -10.49 2.15
N ASP A 110 -8.42 -10.31 0.93
CA ASP A 110 -8.45 -11.34 -0.11
C ASP A 110 -7.08 -11.43 -0.79
N ARG A 111 -6.45 -12.58 -0.74
CA ARG A 111 -5.06 -12.76 -1.23
C ARG A 111 -4.93 -12.52 -2.73
N GLU A 112 -5.91 -12.93 -3.53
CA GLU A 112 -5.87 -12.71 -4.97
C GLU A 112 -6.03 -11.22 -5.30
N ARG A 113 -7.00 -10.55 -4.68
CA ARG A 113 -7.22 -9.11 -4.86
C ARG A 113 -6.01 -8.30 -4.39
N PHE A 114 -5.42 -8.69 -3.25
CA PHE A 114 -4.20 -8.07 -2.73
C PHE A 114 -3.06 -8.17 -3.75
N LEU A 115 -2.85 -9.36 -4.32
CA LEU A 115 -1.79 -9.57 -5.31
C LEU A 115 -2.05 -8.78 -6.59
N ASN A 116 -3.31 -8.71 -7.04
CA ASN A 116 -3.70 -7.89 -8.20
C ASN A 116 -3.43 -6.40 -7.95
N ALA A 117 -3.82 -5.90 -6.77
CA ALA A 117 -3.57 -4.51 -6.38
C ALA A 117 -2.07 -4.21 -6.34
N ARG A 118 -1.27 -5.14 -5.80
CA ARG A 118 0.19 -5.01 -5.74
C ARG A 118 0.79 -4.92 -7.14
N ASP A 119 0.34 -5.78 -8.04
CA ASP A 119 0.85 -5.80 -9.42
C ASP A 119 0.52 -4.50 -10.15
N THR A 120 -0.72 -4.00 -9.99
CA THR A 120 -1.14 -2.72 -10.59
C THR A 120 -0.30 -1.56 -10.04
N LEU A 121 -0.14 -1.53 -8.72
CA LEU A 121 0.63 -0.46 -8.05
C LEU A 121 2.08 -0.45 -8.54
N ARG A 122 2.70 -1.62 -8.60
CA ARG A 122 4.09 -1.75 -9.09
C ARG A 122 4.20 -1.35 -10.56
N ALA A 123 3.24 -1.76 -11.40
CA ALA A 123 3.24 -1.37 -12.82
C ALA A 123 3.15 0.14 -13.01
N LEU A 124 2.32 0.81 -12.19
CA LEU A 124 2.24 2.28 -12.22
C LEU A 124 3.61 2.90 -11.86
N LEU A 125 4.18 2.45 -10.73
CA LEU A 125 5.48 2.98 -10.26
C LEU A 125 6.61 2.72 -11.26
N ASP A 126 6.65 1.53 -11.86
CA ASP A 126 7.69 1.17 -12.84
C ASP A 126 7.58 2.00 -14.12
N ASN A 127 6.40 2.56 -14.40
CA ASN A 127 6.17 3.45 -15.54
C ASN A 127 6.19 4.93 -15.15
N SER A 128 6.70 5.26 -13.96
CA SER A 128 6.81 6.62 -13.44
C SER A 128 5.47 7.36 -13.34
N ILE A 129 4.40 6.60 -13.12
CA ILE A 129 3.04 7.13 -12.90
C ILE A 129 2.81 7.17 -11.40
N VAL A 130 2.26 8.27 -10.89
CA VAL A 130 1.98 8.43 -9.47
C VAL A 130 0.62 7.77 -9.15
N PRO A 131 0.61 6.67 -8.38
CA PRO A 131 -0.66 6.09 -7.94
C PRO A 131 -1.34 7.03 -6.95
N VAL A 132 -2.63 7.27 -7.15
CA VAL A 132 -3.48 8.02 -6.21
C VAL A 132 -4.52 7.03 -5.70
N ILE A 133 -4.36 6.62 -4.44
CA ILE A 133 -5.14 5.58 -3.79
C ILE A 133 -6.15 6.22 -2.86
N ASN A 134 -7.39 5.75 -2.88
CA ASN A 134 -8.40 6.11 -1.90
C ASN A 134 -9.25 4.88 -1.57
N GLU A 135 -9.98 4.95 -0.48
CA GLU A 135 -10.98 3.94 -0.19
C GLU A 135 -12.13 4.06 -1.20
N ASN A 136 -12.69 2.92 -1.60
CA ASN A 136 -13.88 2.91 -2.46
C ASN A 136 -15.13 3.12 -1.59
N ASP A 137 -15.34 4.36 -1.18
CA ASP A 137 -16.43 4.73 -0.27
C ASP A 137 -17.82 4.46 -0.85
N ALA A 138 -17.92 4.32 -2.17
CA ALA A 138 -19.22 4.04 -2.82
C ALA A 138 -19.75 2.64 -2.47
N VAL A 139 -18.86 1.71 -2.11
CA VAL A 139 -19.25 0.34 -1.77
C VAL A 139 -18.78 -0.07 -0.36
N ALA A 140 -18.04 0.80 0.33
CA ALA A 140 -17.57 0.51 1.69
C ALA A 140 -18.75 0.47 2.66
N THR A 141 -18.74 -0.52 3.57
CA THR A 141 -19.82 -0.69 4.55
C THR A 141 -19.58 0.14 5.82
N ALA A 142 -20.68 0.32 6.60
CA ALA A 142 -20.66 1.15 7.82
C ALA A 142 -19.70 0.68 8.91
N GLU A 143 -19.30 -0.58 8.85
CA GLU A 143 -18.38 -1.17 9.83
C GLU A 143 -16.95 -0.64 9.65
N ILE A 144 -16.67 -0.14 8.47
CA ILE A 144 -15.43 0.60 8.21
C ILE A 144 -15.72 2.04 8.64
N LYS A 145 -15.27 2.41 9.82
CA LYS A 145 -15.44 3.79 10.30
C LYS A 145 -14.77 4.72 9.30
N VAL A 146 -15.63 5.40 8.56
CA VAL A 146 -15.25 6.36 7.55
C VAL A 146 -14.30 7.40 8.15
N GLY A 147 -13.19 7.60 7.51
CA GLY A 147 -12.34 8.73 7.82
C GLY A 147 -10.91 8.41 8.19
N ASP A 148 -10.57 7.13 8.30
CA ASP A 148 -9.20 6.79 8.64
C ASP A 148 -8.52 5.99 7.52
N ASN A 149 -8.00 6.72 6.54
CA ASN A 149 -7.14 6.14 5.53
C ASN A 149 -5.71 5.85 6.05
N ASP A 150 -5.49 5.97 7.36
CA ASP A 150 -4.17 5.67 7.94
C ASP A 150 -3.85 4.17 7.75
N ASN A 151 -4.82 3.30 8.06
CA ASN A 151 -4.65 1.86 7.84
C ASN A 151 -4.47 1.53 6.35
N LEU A 152 -5.27 2.16 5.49
CA LEU A 152 -5.13 2.00 4.05
C LEU A 152 -3.74 2.45 3.58
N SER A 153 -3.22 3.54 4.14
CA SER A 153 -1.89 4.04 3.76
C SER A 153 -0.77 3.10 4.20
N ALA A 154 -0.90 2.46 5.37
CA ALA A 154 0.06 1.46 5.82
C ALA A 154 0.04 0.24 4.88
N LEU A 155 -1.16 -0.20 4.48
CA LEU A 155 -1.31 -1.31 3.53
C LEU A 155 -0.76 -0.93 2.14
N ALA A 156 -1.05 0.28 1.67
CA ALA A 156 -0.50 0.78 0.40
C ALA A 156 1.03 0.82 0.44
N ALA A 157 1.61 1.20 1.58
CA ALA A 157 3.05 1.22 1.76
C ALA A 157 3.65 -0.19 1.69
N ILE A 158 2.96 -1.18 2.28
CA ILE A 158 3.36 -2.59 2.19
C ILE A 158 3.27 -3.07 0.72
N LEU A 159 2.17 -2.78 0.03
CA LEU A 159 1.98 -3.13 -1.38
C LEU A 159 3.07 -2.53 -2.27
N ALA A 160 3.43 -1.28 -2.02
CA ALA A 160 4.43 -0.56 -2.80
C ALA A 160 5.87 -0.98 -2.46
N GLY A 161 6.08 -1.69 -1.35
CA GLY A 161 7.41 -1.93 -0.81
C GLY A 161 8.07 -0.61 -0.43
N ALA A 162 7.32 0.28 0.21
CA ALA A 162 7.76 1.64 0.47
C ALA A 162 8.87 1.70 1.52
N ASP A 163 9.79 2.63 1.33
CA ASP A 163 10.87 2.91 2.30
C ASP A 163 10.35 3.80 3.43
N LYS A 164 9.40 4.69 3.12
CA LYS A 164 8.86 5.65 4.07
C LYS A 164 7.36 5.84 3.88
N LEU A 165 6.67 6.04 4.99
CA LEU A 165 5.26 6.45 5.03
C LEU A 165 5.17 7.78 5.77
N LEU A 166 4.58 8.79 5.13
CA LEU A 166 4.37 10.11 5.72
C LEU A 166 2.87 10.36 5.85
N LEU A 167 2.41 10.48 7.09
CA LEU A 167 1.01 10.78 7.40
C LEU A 167 0.89 12.28 7.66
N LEU A 168 0.30 13.01 6.74
CA LEU A 168 0.04 14.43 6.89
C LEU A 168 -1.33 14.64 7.53
N THR A 169 -1.32 15.40 8.62
CA THR A 169 -2.49 15.67 9.45
C THR A 169 -2.54 17.16 9.77
N ASP A 170 -3.56 17.59 10.48
CA ASP A 170 -3.66 18.97 10.97
C ASP A 170 -2.89 19.20 12.26
N GLN A 171 -2.31 18.12 12.84
CA GLN A 171 -1.55 18.21 14.09
C GLN A 171 -0.05 18.12 13.81
N PRO A 172 0.80 18.77 14.62
CA PRO A 172 2.26 18.68 14.47
C PRO A 172 2.82 17.28 14.61
N GLY A 173 2.10 16.38 15.26
CA GLY A 173 2.51 15.00 15.54
C GLY A 173 1.72 14.46 16.71
N LEU A 174 2.26 13.42 17.34
CA LEU A 174 1.66 12.80 18.52
C LEU A 174 2.15 13.50 19.78
N PHE A 175 1.24 13.81 20.68
CA PHE A 175 1.53 14.46 21.96
C PHE A 175 1.31 13.50 23.12
N THR A 176 1.92 13.78 24.26
CA THR A 176 1.76 13.00 25.49
C THR A 176 0.35 13.10 26.07
N ALA A 177 -0.43 14.10 25.65
CA ALA A 177 -1.84 14.30 25.98
C ALA A 177 -2.43 15.25 24.93
N ASP A 178 -3.74 15.47 24.94
CA ASP A 178 -4.35 16.42 23.99
C ASP A 178 -3.87 17.86 24.33
N PRO A 179 -3.10 18.51 23.46
CA PRO A 179 -2.56 19.85 23.72
C PRO A 179 -3.62 20.93 23.84
N ARG A 180 -4.86 20.67 23.35
CA ARG A 180 -5.96 21.64 23.47
C ARG A 180 -6.53 21.67 24.87
N SER A 181 -6.44 20.56 25.61
CA SER A 181 -6.96 20.45 26.98
C SER A 181 -5.85 20.40 28.03
N ASN A 182 -4.61 20.13 27.63
CA ASN A 182 -3.48 20.01 28.57
C ASN A 182 -2.30 20.87 28.07
N PRO A 183 -2.08 22.05 28.65
CA PRO A 183 -0.94 22.91 28.25
C PRO A 183 0.45 22.30 28.52
N GLN A 184 0.52 21.21 29.30
CA GLN A 184 1.79 20.52 29.58
C GLN A 184 2.06 19.38 28.59
N ALA A 185 1.18 19.20 27.59
CA ALA A 185 1.36 18.16 26.58
C ALA A 185 2.61 18.46 25.75
N GLU A 186 3.48 17.48 25.62
CA GLU A 186 4.72 17.59 24.86
C GLU A 186 4.67 16.74 23.59
N LEU A 187 5.27 17.23 22.51
CA LEU A 187 5.37 16.49 21.26
C LEU A 187 6.32 15.31 21.43
N ILE A 188 5.83 14.11 21.14
CA ILE A 188 6.64 12.89 21.14
C ILE A 188 7.40 12.86 19.81
N LYS A 189 8.72 12.93 19.86
CA LYS A 189 9.55 12.99 18.63
C LYS A 189 9.80 11.61 18.04
N ASP A 190 10.05 10.61 18.88
CA ASP A 190 10.40 9.27 18.43
C ASP A 190 9.64 8.20 19.20
N VAL A 191 9.12 7.23 18.47
CA VAL A 191 8.39 6.07 19.00
C VAL A 191 9.10 4.80 18.52
N TYR A 192 9.62 4.02 19.47
CA TYR A 192 10.33 2.77 19.19
C TYR A 192 9.49 1.52 19.47
N GLY A 193 8.27 1.69 19.95
CA GLY A 193 7.34 0.59 20.21
C GLY A 193 5.97 1.13 20.56
N ILE A 194 4.94 0.39 20.21
CA ILE A 194 3.56 0.78 20.50
C ILE A 194 3.09 -0.05 21.68
N ASP A 195 3.10 0.56 22.86
CA ASP A 195 2.63 -0.04 24.11
C ASP A 195 1.20 0.44 24.45
N ASP A 196 0.66 -0.05 25.55
CA ASP A 196 -0.70 0.29 25.98
C ASP A 196 -0.83 1.77 26.38
N ALA A 197 0.24 2.37 26.92
CA ALA A 197 0.24 3.78 27.25
C ALA A 197 0.12 4.66 25.98
N LEU A 198 0.85 4.29 24.95
CA LEU A 198 0.79 5.00 23.66
C LEU A 198 -0.59 4.83 23.00
N ARG A 199 -1.15 3.61 23.08
CA ARG A 199 -2.50 3.35 22.56
C ARG A 199 -3.56 4.17 23.29
N ALA A 200 -3.42 4.32 24.61
CA ALA A 200 -4.34 5.13 25.41
C ALA A 200 -4.31 6.60 25.01
N ILE A 201 -3.14 7.12 24.63
CA ILE A 201 -2.96 8.51 24.18
C ILE A 201 -3.52 8.71 22.78
N ALA A 202 -3.20 7.81 21.87
CA ALA A 202 -3.41 7.99 20.43
C ALA A 202 -4.63 7.28 19.86
N GLY A 203 -5.26 6.41 20.64
CA GLY A 203 -6.39 5.62 20.18
C GLY A 203 -5.97 4.59 19.13
N ASP A 204 -6.95 4.12 18.37
CA ASP A 204 -6.73 3.09 17.34
C ASP A 204 -5.92 3.59 16.13
N SER A 205 -5.73 4.90 16.01
CA SER A 205 -5.03 5.51 14.87
C SER A 205 -3.56 5.11 14.76
N VAL A 206 -2.96 4.62 15.84
CA VAL A 206 -1.54 4.19 15.82
C VAL A 206 -1.35 2.70 15.52
N SER A 207 -2.44 1.94 15.40
CA SER A 207 -2.36 0.47 15.30
C SER A 207 -1.55 -0.04 14.10
N GLY A 208 -1.52 0.71 13.01
CA GLY A 208 -0.78 0.32 11.81
C GLY A 208 0.59 0.99 11.66
N LEU A 209 0.98 1.87 12.58
CA LEU A 209 2.20 2.67 12.42
C LEU A 209 3.44 1.87 12.82
N GLY A 210 4.53 2.07 12.10
CA GLY A 210 5.79 1.35 12.34
C GLY A 210 5.78 -0.11 11.91
N THR A 211 4.73 -0.56 11.21
CA THR A 211 4.64 -1.92 10.69
C THR A 211 5.21 -2.00 9.27
N GLY A 212 5.37 -3.21 8.75
CA GLY A 212 5.83 -3.42 7.37
C GLY A 212 7.31 -3.17 7.14
N GLY A 213 8.10 -2.93 8.19
CA GLY A 213 9.53 -2.72 8.07
C GLY A 213 9.92 -1.32 7.59
N MET A 214 9.01 -0.35 7.68
CA MET A 214 9.26 1.02 7.22
C MET A 214 9.07 2.04 8.35
N GLY A 215 9.80 3.14 8.28
CA GLY A 215 9.62 4.27 9.19
C GLY A 215 8.38 5.08 8.80
N THR A 216 7.57 5.43 9.77
CA THR A 216 6.35 6.22 9.58
C THR A 216 6.47 7.56 10.31
N LYS A 217 6.07 8.65 9.66
CA LYS A 217 6.08 9.97 10.30
C LYS A 217 4.70 10.63 10.26
N UNK A 218 4.10 11.34 11.24
CA UNK A 218 3.11 12.09 11.35
C UNK A 218 3.57 13.35 11.39
N ALA A 219 3.06 14.14 10.67
CA ALA A 219 3.50 15.56 10.65
C ALA A 219 2.38 16.49 10.19
N ALA A 220 2.47 17.77 10.57
CA ALA A 220 1.51 18.78 10.10
C ALA A 220 1.66 19.03 8.60
N GLY A 221 0.58 18.87 7.85
CA GLY A 221 0.58 19.06 6.40
C GLY A 221 0.81 20.51 5.96
N ASN A 222 0.58 21.48 6.84
CA ASN A 222 0.78 22.89 6.56
C ASN A 222 2.21 23.39 6.87
N ARG A 223 3.07 22.50 7.36
CA ARG A 223 4.48 22.84 7.62
C ARG A 223 5.22 23.05 6.28
N PRO A 224 5.97 24.13 6.11
CA PRO A 224 6.72 24.36 4.86
C PRO A 224 7.66 23.21 4.52
N ASP A 225 7.65 22.80 3.28
CA ASP A 225 8.51 21.74 2.72
C ASP A 225 8.49 20.43 3.52
N VAL A 226 7.35 20.12 4.16
CA VAL A 226 7.23 18.96 5.07
C VAL A 226 7.58 17.63 4.39
N ILE A 227 7.20 17.46 3.12
CA ILE A 227 7.45 16.22 2.39
C ILE A 227 8.96 16.09 2.09
N GLY A 228 9.56 17.14 1.59
CA GLY A 228 11.00 17.18 1.32
C GLY A 228 11.84 16.96 2.59
N HIS A 229 11.47 17.65 3.67
CA HIS A 229 12.14 17.50 4.96
C HIS A 229 12.02 16.07 5.52
N ALA A 230 10.83 15.48 5.42
CA ALA A 230 10.61 14.09 5.88
C ALA A 230 11.47 13.12 5.07
N MET A 231 11.54 13.34 3.75
CA MET A 231 12.34 12.50 2.85
C MET A 231 13.84 12.62 3.15
N ALA A 232 14.31 13.83 3.44
CA ALA A 232 15.71 14.11 3.81
C ALA A 232 16.07 13.62 5.22
N GLY A 233 15.13 13.06 5.97
CA GLY A 233 15.38 12.57 7.34
C GLY A 233 15.39 13.65 8.40
N LEU A 234 15.02 14.88 8.04
CA LEU A 234 14.99 15.98 9.01
C LEU A 234 13.85 15.75 10.03
N PRO A 235 14.01 16.31 11.25
CA PRO A 235 12.99 16.13 12.29
C PRO A 235 11.70 16.89 11.93
N VAL A 236 10.68 16.13 11.55
CA VAL A 236 9.33 16.64 11.31
C VAL A 236 8.36 15.76 12.10
N GLY A 237 7.57 16.36 12.97
CA GLY A 237 6.53 15.65 13.71
C GLY A 237 7.04 14.50 14.58
N THR A 238 6.30 13.40 14.57
CA THR A 238 6.60 12.18 15.30
C THR A 238 7.11 11.10 14.34
N CYS A 239 8.24 10.48 14.66
CA CYS A 239 8.79 9.37 13.89
C CYS A 239 8.52 8.04 14.59
N PHE A 240 7.78 7.17 13.95
CA PHE A 240 7.55 5.78 14.41
C PHE A 240 8.58 4.90 13.72
N HIS A 241 9.52 4.37 14.49
CA HIS A 241 10.58 3.55 13.95
C HIS A 241 10.07 2.14 13.63
N ALA A 242 10.57 1.56 12.54
CA ALA A 242 10.19 0.21 12.15
C ALA A 242 10.61 -0.80 13.22
N GLN A 243 9.69 -1.68 13.62
CA GLN A 243 9.93 -2.68 14.66
C GLN A 243 10.46 -3.99 14.11
N GLU A 244 10.25 -4.23 12.83
CA GLU A 244 10.63 -5.48 12.17
C GLU A 244 11.26 -5.18 10.84
N SER A 245 12.11 -6.08 10.39
CA SER A 245 12.68 -5.98 9.05
C SER A 245 11.63 -6.36 7.99
N PRO A 246 11.80 -5.88 6.76
CA PRO A 246 10.92 -6.31 5.63
C PRO A 246 10.91 -7.82 5.46
N LEU A 247 12.03 -8.49 5.74
CA LEU A 247 12.12 -9.95 5.64
C LEU A 247 11.25 -10.65 6.70
N GLU A 248 11.24 -10.15 7.93
CA GLU A 248 10.41 -10.72 9.00
C GLU A 248 8.92 -10.55 8.70
N ASN A 249 8.52 -9.40 8.17
CA ASN A 249 7.15 -9.17 7.72
C ASN A 249 6.76 -10.14 6.60
N ARG A 250 7.66 -10.32 5.63
CA ARG A 250 7.43 -11.26 4.53
C ARG A 250 7.25 -12.69 5.06
N LYS A 251 8.10 -13.11 6.00
CA LYS A 251 7.98 -14.42 6.63
C LYS A 251 6.62 -14.58 7.33
N ARG A 252 6.22 -13.57 8.10
CA ARG A 252 4.93 -13.59 8.80
C ARG A 252 3.77 -13.73 7.81
N TRP A 253 3.81 -12.97 6.71
CA TRP A 253 2.75 -13.00 5.70
C TRP A 253 2.68 -14.36 4.99
N ILE A 254 3.83 -14.92 4.63
CA ILE A 254 3.91 -16.22 3.94
C ILE A 254 3.52 -17.36 4.88
N PHE A 255 4.04 -17.37 6.11
CA PHE A 255 3.77 -18.45 7.07
C PHE A 255 2.52 -18.21 7.93
N GLY A 256 1.85 -17.08 7.76
CA GLY A 256 0.66 -16.72 8.55
C GLY A 256 -0.59 -17.53 8.22
N ALA A 257 -0.55 -18.33 7.15
CA ALA A 257 -1.63 -19.23 6.77
C ALA A 257 -1.03 -20.61 6.39
N PRO A 258 -1.75 -21.69 6.62
CA PRO A 258 -1.29 -23.00 6.18
C PRO A 258 -1.25 -23.04 4.65
N PRO A 259 -0.31 -23.80 4.04
CA PRO A 259 -0.27 -23.93 2.60
C PRO A 259 -1.57 -24.53 2.05
N ALA A 260 -2.11 -23.89 1.02
CA ALA A 260 -3.37 -24.34 0.37
C ALA A 260 -3.15 -25.47 -0.60
N GLY A 261 -1.89 -25.71 -0.99
CA GLY A 261 -1.53 -26.78 -1.90
C GLY A 261 -0.02 -26.93 -1.99
N GLU A 262 0.42 -27.75 -2.91
CA GLU A 262 1.85 -28.00 -3.08
C GLU A 262 2.26 -28.20 -4.53
N ILE A 263 3.52 -27.91 -4.81
CA ILE A 263 4.16 -28.09 -6.11
C ILE A 263 5.42 -28.94 -5.92
N THR A 264 5.57 -29.98 -6.73
CA THR A 264 6.83 -30.73 -6.81
C THR A 264 7.62 -30.18 -8.00
N VAL A 265 8.90 -29.91 -7.77
CA VAL A 265 9.78 -29.32 -8.78
C VAL A 265 10.94 -30.28 -9.13
N ASP A 266 11.54 -30.08 -10.33
CA ASP A 266 12.66 -30.89 -10.78
C ASP A 266 13.98 -30.48 -10.09
N ALA A 267 15.05 -31.23 -10.39
CA ALA A 267 16.36 -30.99 -9.78
C ALA A 267 16.93 -29.60 -10.18
N GLY A 268 16.71 -29.19 -11.42
CA GLY A 268 17.19 -27.87 -11.88
C GLY A 268 16.52 -26.70 -11.15
N ALA A 269 15.20 -26.79 -10.97
CA ALA A 269 14.45 -25.77 -10.20
C ALA A 269 14.83 -25.81 -8.72
N THR A 270 15.02 -27.01 -8.15
CA THR A 270 15.48 -27.17 -6.77
C THR A 270 16.82 -26.45 -6.56
N GLN A 271 17.78 -26.68 -7.43
CA GLN A 271 19.09 -26.03 -7.37
C GLN A 271 18.98 -24.53 -7.55
N ALA A 272 18.16 -24.07 -8.50
CA ALA A 272 17.97 -22.63 -8.75
C ALA A 272 17.40 -21.91 -7.54
N ILE A 273 16.43 -22.53 -6.86
CA ILE A 273 15.81 -21.97 -5.66
C ILE A 273 16.80 -21.94 -4.50
N LEU A 274 17.40 -23.07 -4.18
CA LEU A 274 18.22 -23.24 -2.97
C LEU A 274 19.57 -22.51 -3.06
N GLU A 275 20.25 -22.59 -4.22
CA GLU A 275 21.62 -22.09 -4.37
C GLU A 275 21.69 -20.69 -4.96
N ARG A 276 20.76 -20.32 -5.85
CA ARG A 276 20.79 -19.05 -6.57
C ARG A 276 19.70 -18.07 -6.14
N GLY A 277 18.81 -18.50 -5.23
CA GLY A 277 17.70 -17.65 -4.78
C GLY A 277 16.79 -17.22 -5.93
N SER A 278 16.60 -18.09 -6.93
CA SER A 278 15.83 -17.77 -8.13
C SER A 278 14.33 -17.93 -7.92
N SER A 279 13.55 -17.21 -8.70
CA SER A 279 12.09 -17.43 -8.80
C SER A 279 11.80 -18.80 -9.42
N LEU A 280 10.66 -19.40 -9.09
CA LEU A 280 10.21 -20.64 -9.68
C LEU A 280 9.52 -20.37 -11.02
N LEU A 281 10.05 -20.92 -12.08
CA LEU A 281 9.46 -20.87 -13.43
C LEU A 281 8.55 -22.07 -13.67
N PRO A 282 7.51 -21.95 -14.50
CA PRO A 282 6.65 -23.09 -14.84
C PRO A 282 7.41 -24.31 -15.37
N LYS A 283 8.49 -24.08 -16.10
CA LYS A 283 9.30 -25.16 -16.69
C LYS A 283 9.82 -26.13 -15.65
N GLY A 284 10.13 -25.66 -14.43
CA GLY A 284 10.64 -26.50 -13.34
C GLY A 284 9.57 -27.28 -12.58
N ILE A 285 8.29 -27.07 -12.88
CA ILE A 285 7.17 -27.70 -12.18
C ILE A 285 6.91 -29.08 -12.79
N LYS A 286 6.82 -30.11 -11.94
CA LYS A 286 6.50 -31.48 -12.33
C LYS A 286 5.09 -31.87 -11.95
N ILE A 287 4.65 -31.54 -10.71
CA ILE A 287 3.34 -31.94 -10.18
C ILE A 287 2.74 -30.76 -9.44
N VAL A 288 1.43 -30.56 -9.60
CA VAL A 288 0.65 -29.58 -8.87
C VAL A 288 -0.45 -30.31 -8.11
N SER A 289 -0.46 -30.21 -6.79
CA SER A 289 -1.39 -30.92 -5.89
C SER A 289 -2.22 -29.92 -5.07
N GLY A 290 -3.48 -30.25 -4.89
CA GLY A 290 -4.43 -29.40 -4.15
C GLY A 290 -5.13 -28.40 -5.05
N ASN A 291 -6.08 -27.67 -4.48
CA ASN A 291 -6.81 -26.61 -5.16
C ASN A 291 -6.51 -25.28 -4.43
N PHE A 292 -5.97 -24.34 -5.14
CA PHE A 292 -5.61 -23.03 -4.57
C PHE A 292 -5.77 -21.94 -5.62
N SER A 293 -6.04 -20.75 -5.12
CA SER A 293 -6.19 -19.54 -5.93
C SER A 293 -4.85 -18.81 -6.06
N ARG A 294 -4.78 -17.90 -7.02
CA ARG A 294 -3.70 -16.92 -7.11
C ARG A 294 -3.62 -16.14 -5.79
N GLY A 295 -2.40 -15.97 -5.28
CA GLY A 295 -2.14 -15.25 -4.03
C GLY A 295 -2.09 -16.14 -2.80
N GLU A 296 -2.51 -17.40 -2.91
CA GLU A 296 -2.41 -18.32 -1.78
C GLU A 296 -1.00 -18.87 -1.63
N VAL A 297 -0.66 -19.25 -0.39
CA VAL A 297 0.64 -19.82 -0.06
C VAL A 297 0.62 -21.30 -0.42
N ILE A 298 1.68 -21.74 -1.08
CA ILE A 298 1.88 -23.13 -1.45
C ILE A 298 3.23 -23.65 -0.95
N ARG A 299 3.29 -24.94 -0.75
CA ARG A 299 4.50 -25.65 -0.39
C ARG A 299 5.24 -26.06 -1.66
N ILE A 300 6.55 -25.87 -1.68
CA ILE A 300 7.40 -26.29 -2.81
C ILE A 300 8.29 -27.44 -2.33
N ARG A 301 8.23 -28.57 -3.03
CA ARG A 301 8.95 -29.78 -2.71
C ARG A 301 9.88 -30.20 -3.85
N ASN A 302 10.99 -30.82 -3.50
CA ASN A 302 11.84 -31.43 -4.50
C ASN A 302 11.28 -32.82 -4.91
N SER A 303 11.92 -33.47 -5.87
CA SER A 303 11.49 -34.79 -6.37
C SER A 303 11.55 -35.92 -5.34
N GLU A 304 12.26 -35.70 -4.23
CA GLU A 304 12.34 -36.65 -3.12
C GLU A 304 11.26 -36.44 -2.07
N GLY A 305 10.38 -35.44 -2.28
CA GLY A 305 9.30 -35.11 -1.35
C GLY A 305 9.72 -34.24 -0.18
N ARG A 306 10.94 -33.70 -0.22
CA ARG A 306 11.45 -32.81 0.84
C ARG A 306 10.94 -31.39 0.61
N ASP A 307 10.42 -30.75 1.66
CA ASP A 307 10.03 -29.34 1.62
C ASP A 307 11.26 -28.46 1.47
N ILE A 308 11.31 -27.65 0.42
CA ILE A 308 12.44 -26.76 0.15
C ILE A 308 12.07 -25.29 0.31
N ALA A 309 10.79 -24.93 0.14
CA ALA A 309 10.36 -23.56 0.27
C ALA A 309 8.84 -23.46 0.44
N HIS A 310 8.38 -22.35 0.95
CA HIS A 310 6.97 -21.90 0.86
C HIS A 310 6.95 -20.60 0.09
N GLY A 311 5.91 -20.40 -0.73
CA GLY A 311 5.80 -19.17 -1.52
C GLY A 311 4.37 -18.87 -1.94
N VAL A 312 4.18 -17.65 -2.45
CA VAL A 312 2.88 -17.16 -2.90
C VAL A 312 2.72 -17.51 -4.37
N SER A 313 1.65 -18.23 -4.71
CA SER A 313 1.41 -18.63 -6.08
C SER A 313 0.91 -17.45 -6.93
N ARG A 314 1.53 -17.25 -8.09
CA ARG A 314 1.13 -16.21 -9.05
C ARG A 314 -0.05 -16.65 -9.92
N TYR A 315 -0.31 -17.95 -9.98
CA TYR A 315 -1.38 -18.54 -10.79
C TYR A 315 -2.18 -19.50 -9.91
N ASN A 316 -3.45 -19.71 -10.23
CA ASN A 316 -4.23 -20.73 -9.53
C ASN A 316 -3.77 -22.15 -9.93
N SER A 317 -4.21 -23.16 -9.18
CA SER A 317 -3.77 -24.55 -9.37
C SER A 317 -4.09 -25.10 -10.77
N ASP A 318 -5.24 -24.73 -11.32
CA ASP A 318 -5.64 -25.23 -12.66
C ASP A 318 -4.73 -24.65 -13.74
N ALA A 319 -4.45 -23.35 -13.67
CA ALA A 319 -3.53 -22.69 -14.60
C ALA A 319 -2.13 -23.31 -14.50
N LEU A 320 -1.64 -23.52 -13.25
CA LEU A 320 -0.32 -24.13 -13.06
C LEU A 320 -0.24 -25.54 -13.64
N ARG A 321 -1.32 -26.36 -13.54
CA ARG A 321 -1.35 -27.70 -14.17
C ARG A 321 -1.16 -27.60 -15.66
N LEU A 322 -1.76 -26.59 -16.30
CA LEU A 322 -1.66 -26.40 -17.75
C LEU A 322 -0.27 -25.94 -18.19
N ILE A 323 0.37 -25.07 -17.41
CA ILE A 323 1.68 -24.51 -17.79
C ILE A 323 2.87 -25.24 -17.17
N ALA A 324 2.64 -26.24 -16.31
CA ALA A 324 3.72 -27.05 -15.72
C ALA A 324 4.60 -27.66 -16.80
N GLY A 325 5.90 -27.51 -16.66
CA GLY A 325 6.88 -28.01 -17.64
C GLY A 325 7.04 -27.16 -18.89
N GLN A 326 6.22 -26.11 -19.04
CA GLN A 326 6.26 -25.25 -20.23
C GLN A 326 7.18 -24.04 -20.01
N HIS A 327 7.71 -23.52 -21.11
CA HIS A 327 8.49 -22.26 -21.08
C HIS A 327 7.58 -21.07 -20.74
N SER A 328 8.11 -20.11 -20.01
CA SER A 328 7.35 -18.91 -19.60
C SER A 328 6.76 -18.17 -20.79
N GLN A 329 7.45 -18.19 -21.94
CA GLN A 329 6.96 -17.54 -23.17
C GLN A 329 5.66 -18.17 -23.71
N GLN A 330 5.31 -19.36 -23.25
CA GLN A 330 4.11 -20.09 -23.70
C GLN A 330 2.88 -19.79 -22.82
N ILE A 331 3.06 -19.08 -21.70
CA ILE A 331 1.97 -18.89 -20.72
C ILE A 331 0.75 -18.26 -21.38
N ASP A 332 0.93 -17.14 -22.06
CA ASP A 332 -0.18 -16.41 -22.70
C ASP A 332 -0.85 -17.27 -23.79
N ALA A 333 -0.05 -17.99 -24.57
CA ALA A 333 -0.61 -18.86 -25.62
C ALA A 333 -1.44 -20.02 -25.04
N ILE A 334 -1.06 -20.54 -23.86
CA ILE A 334 -1.75 -21.66 -23.20
C ILE A 334 -2.99 -21.18 -22.43
N LEU A 335 -2.85 -20.08 -21.68
CA LEU A 335 -3.90 -19.62 -20.76
C LEU A 335 -4.81 -18.57 -21.36
N GLY A 336 -4.34 -17.80 -22.36
CA GLY A 336 -5.02 -16.61 -22.87
C GLY A 336 -4.81 -15.37 -22.02
N TYR A 337 -3.92 -15.44 -21.05
CA TYR A 337 -3.54 -14.33 -20.17
C TYR A 337 -2.22 -14.64 -19.49
N GLU A 338 -1.60 -13.60 -18.90
CA GLU A 338 -0.33 -13.77 -18.21
C GLU A 338 -0.23 -12.80 -17.00
N TYR A 339 0.21 -13.33 -15.86
CA TYR A 339 0.55 -12.55 -14.66
C TYR A 339 2.08 -12.42 -14.49
N GLY A 340 2.81 -12.55 -15.57
CA GLY A 340 4.27 -12.53 -15.58
C GLY A 340 4.84 -13.95 -15.72
N PRO A 341 6.16 -14.04 -15.91
CA PRO A 341 6.81 -15.29 -16.35
C PRO A 341 7.03 -16.33 -15.25
N VAL A 342 6.76 -15.99 -13.98
CA VAL A 342 7.13 -16.87 -12.86
C VAL A 342 5.88 -17.47 -12.20
N ALA A 343 6.01 -18.69 -11.72
CA ALA A 343 4.96 -19.36 -10.91
C ALA A 343 5.00 -18.85 -9.47
N VAL A 344 6.20 -18.65 -8.90
CA VAL A 344 6.42 -18.07 -7.58
C VAL A 344 7.62 -17.14 -7.66
N HIS A 345 7.46 -15.89 -7.28
CA HIS A 345 8.55 -14.92 -7.31
C HIS A 345 9.46 -15.11 -6.09
N ARG A 346 10.77 -14.92 -6.28
CA ARG A 346 11.77 -15.09 -5.20
C ARG A 346 11.47 -14.19 -3.99
N ASP A 347 10.97 -12.99 -4.22
CA ASP A 347 10.62 -12.04 -3.14
C ASP A 347 9.39 -12.49 -2.34
N ASP A 348 8.59 -13.39 -2.92
CA ASP A 348 7.39 -13.97 -2.30
C ASP A 348 7.62 -15.41 -1.87
N MET A 349 8.88 -15.80 -1.66
CA MET A 349 9.26 -17.17 -1.33
C MET A 349 10.24 -17.19 -0.16
N ILE A 350 10.05 -18.12 0.75
CA ILE A 350 10.94 -18.34 1.90
C ILE A 350 11.48 -19.77 1.81
N ILE A 351 12.79 -19.87 1.77
CA ILE A 351 13.51 -21.16 1.73
C ILE A 351 13.46 -21.79 3.14
N ARG A 352 13.27 -23.10 3.22
CA ARG A 352 13.25 -23.89 4.46
C ARG A 352 14.58 -24.58 4.74
#